data_61c578337e11c093c647619ba69a0694
#
_entry.id   61c578337e11c093c647619ba69a0694
#
_cell.length_a   1.000
_cell.length_b   1.000
_cell.length_c   1.000
_cell.angle_alpha   90.00
_cell.angle_beta   90.00
_cell.angle_gamma   90.00
#
_symmetry.space_group_name_H-M   'P 1'
#
loop_
_entity.id
_entity.type
_entity.pdbx_description
1 polymer ?
#
loop_
_entity_poly.entity_id
_entity_poly.type
_entity_poly.pdbx_seq_one_letter_code
_entity_poly.pdbx_strand_id
1 'polypeptide(L)'
;DVYKRQQQLAAGARSFAVARQAAVEALCPGTALAALLDKPNNNLAVEYCKAILEQEAPMTPVPLPRVGAGHGQALAESGHAQFASASALRALWAEQGADALAPYVPEKALKLYKKAEIDGTYTDCTAAGRCQLALLRAACARPEPFAAVRGVSEGLDHRLENAVRSCTGLPQLLDALTTVRYPRARMRRLAMDAALGYAAETAPALPPYLHLLGARREALPMLKNTALPVSHSLAKLEKENADCARMAAAQAA
;
A
#
# COMPACT_ATOMS: atom_id res chain seq x y z
N ASP A 1 -13.38 -9.43 18.52
CA ASP A 1 -14.84 -9.50 18.56
C ASP A 1 -15.47 -8.32 17.82
N VAL A 2 -16.28 -8.62 16.80
CA VAL A 2 -16.94 -7.63 15.93
C VAL A 2 -17.90 -6.75 16.75
N TYR A 3 -18.61 -7.32 17.69
CA TYR A 3 -19.58 -6.63 18.55
C TYR A 3 -18.90 -5.56 19.44
N LYS A 4 -17.82 -5.92 20.12
CA LYS A 4 -17.05 -4.97 20.95
C LYS A 4 -16.49 -3.82 20.11
N ARG A 5 -16.00 -4.10 18.89
CA ARG A 5 -15.54 -3.08 17.96
C ARG A 5 -16.68 -2.15 17.53
N GLN A 6 -17.87 -2.67 17.25
CA GLN A 6 -19.04 -1.85 16.91
C GLN A 6 -19.46 -0.96 18.09
N GLN A 7 -19.42 -1.48 19.33
CA GLN A 7 -19.65 -0.67 20.51
C GLN A 7 -18.65 0.49 20.63
N GLN A 8 -17.36 0.24 20.37
CA GLN A 8 -16.33 1.29 20.42
C GLN A 8 -16.51 2.35 19.32
N LEU A 9 -16.96 1.95 18.13
CA LEU A 9 -17.30 2.88 17.07
C LEU A 9 -18.53 3.74 17.44
N ALA A 10 -19.56 3.14 18.00
CA ALA A 10 -20.75 3.84 18.49
C ALA A 10 -20.42 4.78 19.65
N ALA A 11 -19.45 4.45 20.48
CA ALA A 11 -18.93 5.28 21.57
C ALA A 11 -18.02 6.45 21.11
N GLY A 12 -17.87 6.66 19.79
CA GLY A 12 -17.13 7.78 19.21
C GLY A 12 -15.65 7.53 18.94
N ALA A 13 -15.21 6.29 18.80
CA ALA A 13 -13.84 5.99 18.40
C ALA A 13 -13.51 6.64 17.04
N ARG A 14 -12.39 7.37 16.99
CA ARG A 14 -12.00 8.20 15.84
C ARG A 14 -11.74 7.46 14.53
N SER A 15 -11.43 6.16 14.61
CA SER A 15 -11.18 5.33 13.43
C SER A 15 -11.43 3.85 13.73
N PHE A 16 -11.56 3.04 12.67
CA PHE A 16 -11.66 1.58 12.78
C PHE A 16 -10.48 0.95 13.54
N ALA A 17 -9.25 1.42 13.31
CA ALA A 17 -8.06 0.90 13.97
C ALA A 17 -8.09 1.18 15.48
N VAL A 18 -8.49 2.39 15.88
CA VAL A 18 -8.64 2.78 17.29
C VAL A 18 -9.73 1.96 17.96
N ALA A 19 -10.89 1.78 17.31
CA ALA A 19 -11.98 0.96 17.82
C ALA A 19 -11.59 -0.52 18.00
N ARG A 20 -10.81 -1.04 17.06
CA ARG A 20 -10.31 -2.42 17.11
C ARG A 20 -9.32 -2.61 18.26
N GLN A 21 -8.38 -1.69 18.44
CA GLN A 21 -7.43 -1.70 19.55
C GLN A 21 -8.16 -1.63 20.91
N ALA A 22 -9.08 -0.68 21.07
CA ALA A 22 -9.86 -0.56 22.30
C ALA A 22 -10.71 -1.81 22.59
N ALA A 23 -11.23 -2.45 21.57
CA ALA A 23 -11.96 -3.73 21.74
C ALA A 23 -11.06 -4.86 22.24
N VAL A 24 -9.81 -4.95 21.76
CA VAL A 24 -8.84 -5.94 22.24
C VAL A 24 -8.42 -5.65 23.69
N GLU A 25 -8.18 -4.40 24.00
CA GLU A 25 -7.84 -3.93 25.35
C GLU A 25 -8.95 -4.27 26.37
N ALA A 26 -10.21 -4.06 25.97
CA ALA A 26 -11.37 -4.41 26.80
C ALA A 26 -11.59 -5.93 26.98
N LEU A 27 -11.17 -6.75 25.99
CA LEU A 27 -11.30 -8.20 26.04
C LEU A 27 -10.15 -8.88 26.80
N CYS A 28 -8.97 -8.29 26.78
CA CYS A 28 -7.74 -8.85 27.33
C CYS A 28 -7.02 -7.87 28.28
N PRO A 29 -7.72 -7.26 29.27
CA PRO A 29 -7.14 -6.23 30.11
C PRO A 29 -5.93 -6.76 30.90
N GLY A 30 -4.88 -5.94 31.03
CA GLY A 30 -3.67 -6.28 31.78
C GLY A 30 -2.77 -7.36 31.15
N THR A 31 -3.06 -7.81 29.93
CA THR A 31 -2.25 -8.80 29.22
C THR A 31 -1.36 -8.14 28.16
N ALA A 32 -0.30 -8.86 27.73
CA ALA A 32 0.52 -8.42 26.59
C ALA A 32 -0.29 -8.28 25.28
N LEU A 33 -1.44 -8.97 25.17
CA LEU A 33 -2.34 -8.87 24.03
C LEU A 33 -3.08 -7.54 23.97
N ALA A 34 -3.29 -6.89 25.13
CA ALA A 34 -4.02 -5.63 25.21
C ALA A 34 -3.46 -4.54 24.29
N ALA A 35 -2.12 -4.46 24.16
CA ALA A 35 -1.43 -3.49 23.29
C ALA A 35 -1.03 -4.05 21.92
N LEU A 36 -1.46 -5.26 21.57
CA LEU A 36 -0.96 -5.96 20.38
C LEU A 36 -1.22 -5.20 19.09
N LEU A 37 -2.42 -4.63 18.94
CA LEU A 37 -2.86 -3.94 17.72
C LEU A 37 -2.49 -2.45 17.67
N ASP A 38 -1.79 -1.93 18.68
CA ASP A 38 -1.31 -0.55 18.69
C ASP A 38 -0.29 -0.27 17.58
N LYS A 39 0.48 -1.27 17.18
CA LYS A 39 1.51 -1.14 16.15
C LYS A 39 1.04 -1.67 14.79
N PRO A 40 1.23 -0.90 13.69
CA PRO A 40 0.79 -1.30 12.35
C PRO A 40 1.34 -2.65 11.88
N ASN A 41 2.60 -2.97 12.20
CA ASN A 41 3.21 -4.26 11.82
C ASN A 41 2.53 -5.45 12.52
N ASN A 42 2.13 -5.27 13.78
CA ASN A 42 1.42 -6.31 14.52
C ASN A 42 0.02 -6.55 13.93
N ASN A 43 -0.66 -5.49 13.50
CA ASN A 43 -1.95 -5.63 12.80
C ASN A 43 -1.80 -6.52 11.57
N LEU A 44 -0.76 -6.28 10.75
CA LEU A 44 -0.51 -7.09 9.56
C LEU A 44 -0.19 -8.55 9.92
N ALA A 45 0.66 -8.78 10.93
CA ALA A 45 1.00 -10.13 11.40
C ALA A 45 -0.24 -10.89 11.90
N VAL A 46 -1.13 -10.22 12.64
CA VAL A 46 -2.40 -10.81 13.13
C VAL A 46 -3.30 -11.20 11.96
N GLU A 47 -3.41 -10.35 10.90
CA GLU A 47 -4.21 -10.69 9.72
C GLU A 47 -3.65 -11.90 8.96
N TYR A 48 -2.32 -12.03 8.84
CA TYR A 48 -1.71 -13.24 8.26
C TYR A 48 -1.99 -14.49 9.11
N CYS A 49 -1.80 -14.43 10.43
CA CYS A 49 -2.11 -15.55 11.31
C CYS A 49 -3.59 -15.94 11.23
N LYS A 50 -4.47 -14.95 11.18
CA LYS A 50 -5.92 -15.17 11.02
C LYS A 50 -6.23 -15.86 9.69
N ALA A 51 -5.66 -15.41 8.59
CA ALA A 51 -5.86 -16.02 7.27
C ALA A 51 -5.34 -17.47 7.22
N ILE A 52 -4.20 -17.76 7.85
CA ILE A 52 -3.65 -19.12 7.96
C ILE A 52 -4.64 -20.04 8.68
N LEU A 53 -5.21 -19.57 9.80
CA LEU A 53 -6.18 -20.33 10.59
C LEU A 53 -7.51 -20.52 9.85
N GLU A 54 -8.04 -19.46 9.22
CA GLU A 54 -9.32 -19.50 8.50
C GLU A 54 -9.28 -20.38 7.25
N GLN A 55 -8.11 -20.50 6.63
CA GLN A 55 -7.90 -21.33 5.45
C GLN A 55 -7.34 -22.72 5.77
N GLU A 56 -7.15 -23.03 7.06
CA GLU A 56 -6.52 -24.28 7.51
C GLU A 56 -5.21 -24.57 6.76
N ALA A 57 -4.47 -23.49 6.44
CA ALA A 57 -3.28 -23.61 5.62
C ALA A 57 -2.13 -24.27 6.41
N PRO A 58 -1.39 -25.24 5.82
CA PRO A 58 -0.29 -25.94 6.49
C PRO A 58 0.98 -25.08 6.58
N MET A 59 0.85 -23.85 7.05
CA MET A 59 1.93 -22.86 7.19
C MET A 59 2.16 -22.52 8.64
N THR A 60 3.44 -22.48 9.04
CA THR A 60 3.85 -22.00 10.37
C THR A 60 4.29 -20.54 10.26
N PRO A 61 3.64 -19.61 10.96
CA PRO A 61 4.08 -18.21 10.95
C PRO A 61 5.39 -18.05 11.72
N VAL A 62 6.36 -17.38 11.11
CA VAL A 62 7.66 -17.04 11.73
C VAL A 62 7.73 -15.53 11.90
N PRO A 63 7.48 -14.99 13.11
CA PRO A 63 7.57 -13.55 13.33
C PRO A 63 9.03 -13.10 13.42
N LEU A 64 9.37 -12.03 12.71
CA LEU A 64 10.64 -11.33 12.86
C LEU A 64 10.39 -10.04 13.62
N PRO A 65 11.00 -9.84 14.80
CA PRO A 65 10.86 -8.60 15.54
C PRO A 65 11.45 -7.44 14.75
N ARG A 66 10.69 -6.35 14.66
CA ARG A 66 11.19 -5.13 14.03
C ARG A 66 12.21 -4.45 14.95
N VAL A 67 13.41 -4.23 14.44
CA VAL A 67 14.48 -3.48 15.13
C VAL A 67 14.61 -2.11 14.46
N GLY A 68 14.85 -1.04 15.24
CA GLY A 68 15.10 0.31 14.76
C GLY A 68 13.86 1.19 14.68
N ALA A 69 13.91 2.19 13.78
CA ALA A 69 12.90 3.24 13.67
C ALA A 69 11.47 2.71 13.43
N GLY A 70 10.50 3.23 14.17
CA GLY A 70 9.08 3.04 13.93
C GLY A 70 8.65 3.59 12.57
N HIS A 71 7.40 3.26 12.17
CA HIS A 71 6.85 3.78 10.92
C HIS A 71 6.70 5.31 11.01
N GLY A 72 7.36 6.05 10.10
CA GLY A 72 7.30 7.52 10.05
C GLY A 72 8.21 8.26 11.04
N GLN A 73 9.02 7.57 11.84
CA GLN A 73 10.02 8.21 12.70
C GLN A 73 11.17 8.80 11.89
N ALA A 74 11.67 9.96 12.32
CA ALA A 74 12.85 10.58 11.75
C ALA A 74 14.14 9.78 12.08
N LEU A 75 15.19 9.99 11.30
CA LEU A 75 16.50 9.30 11.49
C LEU A 75 17.10 9.52 12.88
N ALA A 76 16.92 10.71 13.46
CA ALA A 76 17.45 11.09 14.76
C ALA A 76 16.74 10.42 15.95
N GLU A 77 15.52 9.90 15.77
CA GLU A 77 14.72 9.29 16.84
C GLU A 77 14.95 7.78 16.98
N SER A 78 15.67 7.17 16.05
CA SER A 78 16.00 5.75 16.13
C SER A 78 17.25 5.55 16.98
N GLY A 79 17.10 5.02 18.18
CA GLY A 79 18.25 4.63 19.05
C GLY A 79 19.20 3.60 18.42
N HIS A 80 18.90 3.12 17.22
CA HIS A 80 19.74 2.26 16.39
C HIS A 80 19.99 2.97 15.05
N ALA A 81 21.12 3.65 14.93
CA ALA A 81 21.53 4.42 13.75
C ALA A 81 21.55 3.62 12.43
N GLN A 82 21.57 2.28 12.51
CA GLN A 82 21.67 1.41 11.33
C GLN A 82 20.34 1.07 10.66
N PHE A 83 19.18 1.31 11.30
CA PHE A 83 17.88 0.87 10.79
C PHE A 83 16.90 2.05 10.65
N ALA A 84 17.01 2.73 9.53
CA ALA A 84 16.09 3.82 9.19
C ALA A 84 14.78 3.32 8.56
N SER A 85 13.71 4.09 8.69
CA SER A 85 12.45 3.79 7.97
C SER A 85 12.60 4.08 6.48
N ALA A 86 11.91 3.34 5.62
CA ALA A 86 11.94 3.58 4.16
C ALA A 86 11.46 5.00 3.79
N SER A 87 10.55 5.60 4.56
CA SER A 87 10.12 6.99 4.35
C SER A 87 11.23 7.98 4.67
N ALA A 88 11.98 7.77 5.76
CA ALA A 88 13.11 8.61 6.13
C ALA A 88 14.25 8.51 5.09
N LEU A 89 14.53 7.29 4.59
CA LEU A 89 15.54 7.10 3.53
C LEU A 89 15.15 7.78 2.22
N ARG A 90 13.86 7.76 1.84
CA ARG A 90 13.41 8.48 0.65
C ARG A 90 13.52 9.99 0.81
N ALA A 91 13.20 10.53 1.99
CA ALA A 91 13.38 11.95 2.29
C ALA A 91 14.87 12.34 2.23
N LEU A 92 15.74 11.55 2.88
CA LEU A 92 17.18 11.76 2.87
C LEU A 92 17.75 11.77 1.45
N TRP A 93 17.34 10.80 0.62
CA TRP A 93 17.76 10.75 -0.78
C TRP A 93 17.29 11.98 -1.57
N ALA A 94 16.02 12.37 -1.40
CA ALA A 94 15.49 13.54 -2.10
C ALA A 94 16.17 14.86 -1.71
N GLU A 95 16.64 14.97 -0.47
CA GLU A 95 17.28 16.17 0.07
C GLU A 95 18.80 16.22 -0.15
N GLN A 96 19.49 15.08 -0.07
CA GLN A 96 20.95 15.01 0.00
C GLN A 96 21.59 14.08 -1.04
N GLY A 97 20.78 13.43 -1.89
CA GLY A 97 21.26 12.50 -2.91
C GLY A 97 21.56 11.08 -2.38
N ALA A 98 21.85 10.17 -3.31
CA ALA A 98 22.05 8.75 -3.02
C ALA A 98 23.26 8.47 -2.12
N ASP A 99 24.28 9.33 -2.10
CA ASP A 99 25.46 9.16 -1.24
C ASP A 99 25.11 9.17 0.25
N ALA A 100 24.11 9.96 0.64
CA ALA A 100 23.65 10.04 2.02
C ALA A 100 23.05 8.72 2.55
N LEU A 101 22.68 7.79 1.67
CA LEU A 101 22.16 6.48 2.04
C LEU A 101 23.24 5.49 2.51
N ALA A 102 24.53 5.79 2.30
CA ALA A 102 25.64 4.88 2.57
C ALA A 102 25.62 4.22 3.97
N PRO A 103 25.29 4.94 5.08
CA PRO A 103 25.25 4.32 6.41
C PRO A 103 24.09 3.32 6.62
N TYR A 104 23.08 3.34 5.76
CA TYR A 104 21.79 2.67 5.99
C TYR A 104 21.51 1.51 5.03
N VAL A 105 22.27 1.39 3.94
CA VAL A 105 22.02 0.39 2.91
C VAL A 105 23.28 -0.40 2.58
N PRO A 106 23.16 -1.68 2.16
CA PRO A 106 24.31 -2.45 1.71
C PRO A 106 25.01 -1.78 0.50
N GLU A 107 26.33 -1.92 0.41
CA GLU A 107 27.14 -1.31 -0.66
C GLU A 107 26.64 -1.62 -2.08
N LYS A 108 26.19 -2.86 -2.31
CA LYS A 108 25.61 -3.26 -3.62
C LYS A 108 24.33 -2.48 -3.94
N ALA A 109 23.47 -2.24 -2.95
CA ALA A 109 22.26 -1.46 -3.13
C ALA A 109 22.60 0.03 -3.36
N LEU A 110 23.56 0.57 -2.60
CA LEU A 110 24.04 1.95 -2.79
C LEU A 110 24.52 2.21 -4.22
N LYS A 111 25.30 1.27 -4.79
CA LYS A 111 25.76 1.37 -6.19
C LYS A 111 24.60 1.45 -7.18
N LEU A 112 23.52 0.69 -6.94
CA LEU A 112 22.33 0.75 -7.78
C LEU A 112 21.58 2.08 -7.63
N TYR A 113 21.45 2.62 -6.41
CA TYR A 113 20.82 3.92 -6.19
C TYR A 113 21.60 5.05 -6.84
N LYS A 114 22.93 5.08 -6.68
CA LYS A 114 23.79 6.06 -7.37
C LYS A 114 23.68 5.97 -8.90
N LYS A 115 23.69 4.76 -9.43
CA LYS A 115 23.49 4.55 -10.87
C LYS A 115 22.13 5.07 -11.32
N ALA A 116 21.05 4.73 -10.60
CA ALA A 116 19.71 5.21 -10.91
C ALA A 116 19.59 6.73 -10.86
N GLU A 117 20.29 7.38 -9.92
CA GLU A 117 20.34 8.85 -9.80
C GLU A 117 21.05 9.47 -11.01
N ILE A 118 22.20 8.94 -11.41
CA ILE A 118 22.97 9.41 -12.58
C ILE A 118 22.17 9.21 -13.88
N ASP A 119 21.57 8.03 -14.04
CA ASP A 119 20.81 7.66 -15.24
C ASP A 119 19.41 8.30 -15.28
N GLY A 120 18.95 8.95 -14.20
CA GLY A 120 17.59 9.47 -14.07
C GLY A 120 16.51 8.38 -14.11
N THR A 121 16.84 7.14 -13.74
CA THR A 121 15.94 5.97 -13.83
C THR A 121 15.17 5.69 -12.54
N TYR A 122 15.00 6.69 -11.68
CA TYR A 122 14.17 6.60 -10.48
C TYR A 122 12.92 7.47 -10.62
N THR A 123 11.89 7.16 -9.81
CA THR A 123 10.64 7.92 -9.86
C THR A 123 10.80 9.29 -9.19
N ASP A 124 10.70 10.36 -9.97
CA ASP A 124 10.47 11.71 -9.45
C ASP A 124 9.02 11.83 -8.97
N CYS A 125 8.85 11.84 -7.64
CA CYS A 125 7.53 11.94 -7.03
C CYS A 125 6.80 13.25 -7.36
N THR A 126 7.53 14.33 -7.66
CA THR A 126 6.93 15.62 -8.03
C THR A 126 6.39 15.56 -9.45
N ALA A 127 7.16 15.03 -10.39
CA ALA A 127 6.72 14.81 -11.77
C ALA A 127 5.55 13.82 -11.83
N ALA A 128 5.65 12.68 -11.12
CA ALA A 128 4.57 11.71 -11.02
C ALA A 128 3.29 12.32 -10.44
N GLY A 129 3.40 13.16 -9.41
CA GLY A 129 2.26 13.88 -8.83
C GLY A 129 1.60 14.86 -9.80
N ARG A 130 2.38 15.56 -10.63
CA ARG A 130 1.84 16.41 -11.71
C ARG A 130 1.12 15.60 -12.77
N CYS A 131 1.70 14.49 -13.21
CA CYS A 131 1.06 13.58 -14.16
C CYS A 131 -0.26 13.02 -13.60
N GLN A 132 -0.27 12.59 -12.34
CA GLN A 132 -1.48 12.11 -11.69
C GLN A 132 -2.57 13.18 -11.65
N LEU A 133 -2.23 14.43 -11.29
CA LEU A 133 -3.21 15.52 -11.27
C LEU A 133 -3.70 15.87 -12.68
N ALA A 134 -2.85 15.81 -13.70
CA ALA A 134 -3.23 16.02 -15.09
C ALA A 134 -4.24 14.96 -15.57
N LEU A 135 -4.00 13.68 -15.26
CA LEU A 135 -4.93 12.58 -15.57
C LEU A 135 -6.28 12.76 -14.87
N LEU A 136 -6.28 13.13 -13.59
CA LEU A 136 -7.51 13.43 -12.85
C LEU A 136 -8.30 14.59 -13.45
N ARG A 137 -7.62 15.67 -13.85
CA ARG A 137 -8.25 16.82 -14.52
C ARG A 137 -8.82 16.46 -15.89
N ALA A 138 -8.09 15.66 -16.67
CA ALA A 138 -8.60 15.15 -17.94
C ALA A 138 -9.86 14.28 -17.75
N ALA A 139 -9.90 13.48 -16.69
CA ALA A 139 -11.09 12.71 -16.36
C ALA A 139 -12.31 13.58 -16.04
N CYS A 140 -12.13 14.76 -15.41
CA CYS A 140 -13.21 15.71 -15.10
C CYS A 140 -13.92 16.33 -16.33
N ALA A 141 -13.46 16.05 -17.55
CA ALA A 141 -14.18 16.40 -18.78
C ALA A 141 -15.40 15.48 -19.06
N ARG A 142 -15.49 14.33 -18.37
CA ARG A 142 -16.59 13.39 -18.49
C ARG A 142 -17.66 13.67 -17.43
N PRO A 143 -18.95 13.34 -17.68
CA PRO A 143 -19.97 13.36 -16.63
C PRO A 143 -19.65 12.29 -15.59
N GLU A 144 -19.88 12.60 -14.31
CA GLU A 144 -19.66 11.71 -13.17
C GLU A 144 -18.29 10.99 -13.19
N PRO A 145 -17.17 11.73 -13.30
CA PRO A 145 -15.87 11.19 -13.72
C PRO A 145 -15.31 10.11 -12.78
N PHE A 146 -15.77 10.09 -11.53
CA PHE A 146 -15.23 9.21 -10.49
C PHE A 146 -16.25 8.28 -9.84
N ALA A 147 -17.51 8.26 -10.31
CA ALA A 147 -18.57 7.47 -9.68
C ALA A 147 -18.27 5.96 -9.64
N ALA A 148 -17.64 5.40 -10.69
CA ALA A 148 -17.30 3.98 -10.79
C ALA A 148 -15.94 3.63 -10.17
N VAL A 149 -15.18 4.58 -9.65
CA VAL A 149 -13.82 4.34 -9.14
C VAL A 149 -13.86 3.44 -7.90
N ARG A 150 -12.95 2.48 -7.85
CA ARG A 150 -12.82 1.56 -6.71
C ARG A 150 -12.60 2.32 -5.41
N GLY A 151 -13.40 1.99 -4.40
CA GLY A 151 -13.32 2.57 -3.05
C GLY A 151 -14.04 3.90 -2.87
N VAL A 152 -14.76 4.38 -3.90
CA VAL A 152 -15.71 5.48 -3.78
C VAL A 152 -16.92 5.05 -2.95
N SER A 153 -17.35 5.88 -2.05
CA SER A 153 -18.54 5.74 -1.22
C SER A 153 -18.96 7.10 -0.66
N GLU A 154 -20.24 7.27 -0.40
CA GLU A 154 -20.77 8.40 0.37
C GLU A 154 -20.35 9.79 -0.13
N GLY A 155 -20.40 10.04 -1.44
CA GLY A 155 -20.08 11.33 -2.05
C GLY A 155 -18.58 11.65 -2.14
N LEU A 156 -17.70 10.65 -2.00
CA LEU A 156 -16.26 10.81 -2.22
C LEU A 156 -15.91 11.13 -3.66
N ASP A 157 -16.72 10.70 -4.62
CA ASP A 157 -16.64 11.05 -6.04
C ASP A 157 -16.74 12.55 -6.27
N HIS A 158 -17.80 13.19 -5.78
CA HIS A 158 -18.01 14.63 -5.86
C HIS A 158 -16.93 15.41 -5.09
N ARG A 159 -16.53 14.90 -3.92
CA ARG A 159 -15.45 15.51 -3.15
C ARG A 159 -14.13 15.47 -3.89
N LEU A 160 -13.81 14.33 -4.54
CA LEU A 160 -12.61 14.19 -5.36
C LEU A 160 -12.66 15.14 -6.55
N GLU A 161 -13.78 15.22 -7.26
CA GLU A 161 -13.97 16.11 -8.39
C GLU A 161 -13.75 17.58 -7.99
N ASN A 162 -14.38 18.04 -6.91
CA ASN A 162 -14.22 19.40 -6.41
C ASN A 162 -12.77 19.69 -6.01
N ALA A 163 -12.10 18.77 -5.35
CA ALA A 163 -10.70 18.92 -4.99
C ALA A 163 -9.77 18.96 -6.22
N VAL A 164 -10.01 18.12 -7.24
CA VAL A 164 -9.25 18.12 -8.50
C VAL A 164 -9.38 19.45 -9.24
N ARG A 165 -10.57 20.05 -9.24
CA ARG A 165 -10.83 21.34 -9.90
C ARG A 165 -10.18 22.53 -9.17
N SER A 166 -10.05 22.48 -7.86
CA SER A 166 -9.57 23.60 -7.04
C SER A 166 -8.08 23.53 -6.67
N CYS A 167 -7.48 22.33 -6.56
CA CYS A 167 -6.11 22.16 -6.09
C CYS A 167 -5.09 22.30 -7.22
N THR A 168 -3.92 22.88 -6.92
CA THR A 168 -2.84 23.09 -7.88
C THR A 168 -1.76 22.02 -7.83
N GLY A 169 -1.77 21.16 -6.77
CA GLY A 169 -0.79 20.09 -6.57
C GLY A 169 -1.37 18.89 -5.87
N LEU A 170 -0.75 17.73 -6.06
CA LEU A 170 -1.18 16.47 -5.43
C LEU A 170 -1.18 16.54 -3.89
N PRO A 171 -0.19 17.15 -3.19
CA PRO A 171 -0.24 17.27 -1.73
C PRO A 171 -1.49 18.01 -1.26
N GLN A 172 -1.80 19.15 -1.88
CA GLN A 172 -2.99 19.96 -1.56
C GLN A 172 -4.30 19.19 -1.82
N LEU A 173 -4.37 18.44 -2.93
CA LEU A 173 -5.51 17.57 -3.21
C LEU A 173 -5.70 16.52 -2.11
N LEU A 174 -4.62 15.86 -1.69
CA LEU A 174 -4.67 14.85 -0.63
C LEU A 174 -5.07 15.46 0.72
N ASP A 175 -4.63 16.68 1.01
CA ASP A 175 -5.04 17.41 2.23
C ASP A 175 -6.54 17.73 2.21
N ALA A 176 -7.06 18.20 1.07
CA ALA A 176 -8.49 18.48 0.88
C ALA A 176 -9.38 17.24 1.01
N LEU A 177 -8.87 16.07 0.61
CA LEU A 177 -9.59 14.80 0.71
C LEU A 177 -9.52 14.16 2.10
N THR A 178 -8.44 14.40 2.84
CA THR A 178 -8.18 13.74 4.13
C THR A 178 -9.12 14.25 5.21
N THR A 179 -9.70 13.35 5.98
CA THR A 179 -10.52 13.65 7.16
C THR A 179 -10.27 12.62 8.26
N VAL A 180 -10.87 12.82 9.43
CA VAL A 180 -10.86 11.83 10.50
C VAL A 180 -11.41 10.47 10.02
N ARG A 181 -12.46 10.50 9.19
CA ARG A 181 -13.09 9.29 8.62
C ARG A 181 -12.28 8.69 7.45
N TYR A 182 -11.62 9.53 6.67
CA TYR A 182 -10.88 9.15 5.47
C TYR A 182 -9.38 9.45 5.62
N PRO A 183 -8.60 8.47 6.13
CA PRO A 183 -7.16 8.64 6.34
C PRO A 183 -6.42 8.93 5.03
N ARG A 184 -5.36 9.73 5.10
CA ARG A 184 -4.53 10.14 3.94
C ARG A 184 -4.07 8.97 3.06
N ALA A 185 -3.70 7.84 3.67
CA ALA A 185 -3.30 6.64 2.92
C ALA A 185 -4.43 6.06 2.05
N ARG A 186 -5.68 6.11 2.54
CA ARG A 186 -6.86 5.72 1.75
C ARG A 186 -7.09 6.71 0.60
N MET A 187 -6.97 8.00 0.86
CA MET A 187 -7.16 9.05 -0.15
C MET A 187 -6.09 9.00 -1.23
N ARG A 188 -4.84 8.66 -0.88
CA ARG A 188 -3.79 8.42 -1.88
C ARG A 188 -4.13 7.28 -2.83
N ARG A 189 -4.63 6.16 -2.31
CA ARG A 189 -5.06 5.03 -3.16
C ARG A 189 -6.24 5.42 -4.03
N LEU A 190 -7.25 6.05 -3.47
CA LEU A 190 -8.41 6.53 -4.23
C LEU A 190 -8.02 7.46 -5.38
N ALA A 191 -7.16 8.44 -5.11
CA ALA A 191 -6.69 9.37 -6.13
C ALA A 191 -5.85 8.68 -7.23
N MET A 192 -5.07 7.64 -6.86
CA MET A 192 -4.32 6.84 -7.83
C MET A 192 -5.26 5.97 -8.67
N ASP A 193 -6.20 5.25 -8.03
CA ASP A 193 -7.18 4.42 -8.73
C ASP A 193 -8.03 5.28 -9.71
N ALA A 194 -8.40 6.49 -9.30
CA ALA A 194 -9.11 7.43 -10.15
C ALA A 194 -8.28 7.93 -11.33
N ALA A 195 -7.00 8.24 -11.12
CA ALA A 195 -6.10 8.68 -12.18
C ALA A 195 -5.86 7.59 -13.22
N LEU A 196 -5.78 6.33 -12.79
CA LEU A 196 -5.59 5.16 -13.64
C LEU A 196 -6.91 4.63 -14.23
N GLY A 197 -8.07 5.18 -13.85
CA GLY A 197 -9.37 4.69 -14.28
C GLY A 197 -9.74 3.31 -13.71
N TYR A 198 -9.25 2.97 -12.51
CA TYR A 198 -9.50 1.67 -11.89
C TYR A 198 -10.92 1.62 -11.32
N ALA A 199 -11.82 0.97 -12.03
CA ALA A 199 -13.20 0.79 -11.59
C ALA A 199 -13.35 -0.36 -10.59
N ALA A 200 -14.37 -0.31 -9.74
CA ALA A 200 -14.68 -1.37 -8.78
C ALA A 200 -14.90 -2.73 -9.44
N GLU A 201 -15.55 -2.73 -10.60
CA GLU A 201 -15.89 -3.92 -11.39
C GLU A 201 -14.68 -4.61 -12.02
N THR A 202 -13.58 -3.86 -12.22
CA THR A 202 -12.35 -4.41 -12.86
C THR A 202 -11.40 -5.07 -11.90
N ALA A 203 -11.59 -4.89 -10.58
CA ALA A 203 -10.76 -5.52 -9.57
C ALA A 203 -11.23 -6.96 -9.30
N PRO A 204 -10.46 -7.99 -9.68
CA PRO A 204 -10.82 -9.37 -9.37
C PRO A 204 -10.78 -9.59 -7.85
N ALA A 205 -11.66 -10.45 -7.34
CA ALA A 205 -11.71 -10.82 -5.92
C ALA A 205 -10.40 -11.52 -5.48
N LEU A 206 -9.81 -12.30 -6.39
CA LEU A 206 -8.52 -12.98 -6.20
C LEU A 206 -7.60 -12.68 -7.40
N PRO A 207 -6.27 -12.68 -7.20
CA PRO A 207 -5.34 -12.55 -8.31
C PRO A 207 -5.55 -13.68 -9.32
N PRO A 208 -5.69 -13.37 -10.62
CA PRO A 208 -5.96 -14.41 -11.62
C PRO A 208 -4.71 -15.21 -12.03
N TYR A 209 -3.52 -14.74 -11.66
CA TYR A 209 -2.24 -15.38 -11.94
C TYR A 209 -1.14 -14.98 -10.96
N LEU A 210 0.00 -15.64 -11.02
CA LEU A 210 1.24 -15.27 -10.35
C LEU A 210 2.26 -14.80 -11.41
N HIS A 211 2.57 -13.48 -11.41
CA HIS A 211 3.62 -12.92 -12.24
C HIS A 211 4.98 -13.13 -11.59
N LEU A 212 5.79 -14.04 -12.14
CA LEU A 212 7.09 -14.40 -11.60
C LEU A 212 8.14 -13.36 -12.00
N LEU A 213 8.58 -12.52 -11.07
CA LEU A 213 9.63 -11.52 -11.30
C LEU A 213 11.04 -12.07 -11.11
N GLY A 214 11.19 -13.12 -10.31
CA GLY A 214 12.47 -13.79 -10.07
C GLY A 214 12.31 -14.93 -9.07
N ALA A 215 13.13 -15.97 -9.24
CA ALA A 215 13.20 -17.11 -8.32
C ALA A 215 14.60 -17.72 -8.34
N ARG A 216 14.98 -18.35 -7.24
CA ARG A 216 16.14 -19.24 -7.24
C ARG A 216 15.78 -20.49 -8.03
N ARG A 217 16.77 -21.05 -8.77
CA ARG A 217 16.55 -22.23 -9.63
C ARG A 217 16.02 -23.42 -8.83
N GLU A 218 16.48 -23.59 -7.59
CA GLU A 218 16.07 -24.65 -6.67
C GLU A 218 14.61 -24.53 -6.22
N ALA A 219 14.02 -23.33 -6.25
CA ALA A 219 12.65 -23.07 -5.88
C ALA A 219 11.64 -23.25 -7.03
N LEU A 220 12.10 -23.31 -8.28
CA LEU A 220 11.21 -23.43 -9.45
C LEU A 220 10.30 -24.68 -9.42
N PRO A 221 10.72 -25.86 -8.89
CA PRO A 221 9.83 -27.01 -8.79
C PRO A 221 8.57 -26.76 -7.95
N MET A 222 8.61 -25.84 -6.98
CA MET A 222 7.44 -25.50 -6.14
C MET A 222 6.31 -24.87 -6.96
N LEU A 223 6.65 -24.19 -8.06
CA LEU A 223 5.66 -23.51 -8.92
C LEU A 223 4.84 -24.49 -9.77
N LYS A 224 5.25 -25.76 -9.89
CA LYS A 224 4.50 -26.77 -10.64
C LYS A 224 3.17 -27.16 -9.99
N ASN A 225 3.06 -26.96 -8.69
CA ASN A 225 1.89 -27.35 -7.89
C ASN A 225 0.95 -26.17 -7.60
N THR A 226 1.13 -25.02 -8.27
CA THR A 226 0.24 -23.88 -8.07
C THR A 226 -1.07 -24.06 -8.82
N ALA A 227 -2.18 -23.71 -8.20
CA ALA A 227 -3.50 -23.72 -8.82
C ALA A 227 -3.69 -22.57 -9.83
N LEU A 228 -2.89 -21.51 -9.72
CA LEU A 228 -2.94 -20.35 -10.60
C LEU A 228 -1.91 -20.44 -11.71
N PRO A 229 -2.21 -19.88 -12.89
CA PRO A 229 -1.21 -19.70 -13.96
C PRO A 229 0.01 -18.93 -13.44
N VAL A 230 1.20 -19.41 -13.76
CA VAL A 230 2.48 -18.77 -13.35
C VAL A 230 3.34 -18.56 -14.58
N SER A 231 3.78 -17.32 -14.80
CA SER A 231 4.73 -17.00 -15.85
C SER A 231 5.52 -15.73 -15.54
N HIS A 232 6.72 -15.61 -16.10
CA HIS A 232 7.50 -14.38 -16.16
C HIS A 232 7.08 -13.47 -17.34
N SER A 233 6.26 -13.97 -18.25
CA SER A 233 5.79 -13.27 -19.44
C SER A 233 4.32 -12.89 -19.30
N LEU A 234 4.01 -11.60 -19.26
CA LEU A 234 2.64 -11.08 -19.25
C LEU A 234 1.89 -11.50 -20.52
N ALA A 235 2.54 -11.46 -21.68
CA ALA A 235 1.93 -11.87 -22.95
C ALA A 235 1.53 -13.35 -22.98
N LYS A 236 2.18 -14.20 -22.17
CA LYS A 236 1.75 -15.59 -21.99
C LYS A 236 0.56 -15.68 -21.05
N LEU A 237 0.60 -14.96 -19.93
CA LEU A 237 -0.48 -14.91 -18.94
C LEU A 237 -1.78 -14.34 -19.55
N GLU A 238 -1.66 -13.36 -20.43
CA GLU A 238 -2.81 -12.75 -21.15
C GLU A 238 -3.62 -13.79 -21.94
N LYS A 239 -3.00 -14.86 -22.40
CA LYS A 239 -3.65 -15.91 -23.22
C LYS A 239 -4.35 -17.00 -22.39
N GLU A 240 -4.18 -17.02 -21.08
CA GLU A 240 -4.71 -18.10 -20.23
C GLU A 240 -6.24 -18.04 -20.09
N ASN A 241 -6.79 -16.85 -19.77
CA ASN A 241 -8.24 -16.61 -19.67
C ASN A 241 -8.56 -15.11 -19.66
N ALA A 242 -9.84 -14.75 -19.68
CA ALA A 242 -10.31 -13.36 -19.75
C ALA A 242 -9.87 -12.51 -18.52
N ASP A 243 -9.82 -13.08 -17.32
CA ASP A 243 -9.39 -12.38 -16.11
C ASP A 243 -7.88 -12.12 -16.15
N CYS A 244 -7.11 -13.10 -16.61
CA CYS A 244 -5.68 -12.95 -16.84
C CYS A 244 -5.40 -11.88 -17.90
N ALA A 245 -6.15 -11.87 -19.01
CA ALA A 245 -6.02 -10.87 -20.07
C ALA A 245 -6.24 -9.44 -19.55
N ARG A 246 -7.32 -9.21 -18.80
CA ARG A 246 -7.62 -7.90 -18.22
C ARG A 246 -6.53 -7.42 -17.26
N MET A 247 -6.08 -8.30 -16.38
CA MET A 247 -5.04 -7.96 -15.39
C MET A 247 -3.68 -7.74 -16.04
N ALA A 248 -3.30 -8.58 -17.03
CA ALA A 248 -2.03 -8.45 -17.73
C ALA A 248 -1.96 -7.15 -18.54
N ALA A 249 -3.05 -6.78 -19.22
CA ALA A 249 -3.15 -5.52 -19.94
C ALA A 249 -3.03 -4.32 -19.00
N ALA A 250 -3.71 -4.35 -17.86
CA ALA A 250 -3.61 -3.29 -16.85
C ALA A 250 -2.22 -3.20 -16.19
N GLN A 251 -1.48 -4.30 -16.12
CA GLN A 251 -0.11 -4.33 -15.58
C GLN A 251 0.93 -3.88 -16.60
N ALA A 252 0.66 -4.02 -17.89
CA ALA A 252 1.56 -3.64 -18.98
C ALA A 252 1.43 -2.15 -19.38
N ALA A 253 0.30 -1.52 -19.06
CA ALA A 253 0.02 -0.10 -19.32
C ALA A 253 0.74 0.81 -18.32
#